data_c1a1511210ebbeacc7e51eb8d3167b11
#
_entry.id   c1a1511210ebbeacc7e51eb8d3167b11
#
_cell.length_a   1.000
_cell.length_b   1.000
_cell.length_c   1.000
_cell.angle_alpha   90.00
_cell.angle_beta   90.00
_cell.angle_gamma   90.00
#
_symmetry.space_group_name_H-M   'P 1'
#
loop_
_entity.id
_entity.type
_entity.pdbx_description
1 polymer ?
#
loop_
_entity_poly.entity_id
_entity_poly.type
_entity_poly.pdbx_seq_one_letter_code
_entity_poly.pdbx_strand_id
1 'polypeptide(L)'
;MARFEATTQYRGYKLRLDVDETSTSPSTNESTVTWTLYIVNGNARFAAAPFTYKVIIDGSQRVNYSGSGVDTTDVGYNQPHKLASGTYTIGHNNDGSKTISCSASCSGGGGYGPGTGNCGGNLTLTTLNRAANIDSFSGNDIDTDFSIGYTKYVNEWTYYLTMMMSDDTELDKTVYNTSGAVYRLPDAAKDIIYNAVGNDDTVNIKAKIETYNGETKVGESTTITNLCTINRNMWVNVNGVWKRGIPYVNVNGVWKVGVPYTKINGVWKKAI
;
A
#
# COMPACT_ATOMS: atom_id res chain seq x y z
N MET A 1 13.06 -6.30 18.50
CA MET A 1 12.74 -5.94 19.90
C MET A 1 13.57 -4.74 20.33
N ALA A 2 12.93 -3.68 20.83
CA ALA A 2 13.58 -2.56 21.48
C ALA A 2 13.39 -2.63 22.98
N ARG A 3 14.42 -2.27 23.73
CA ARG A 3 14.41 -2.18 25.19
C ARG A 3 14.76 -0.77 25.62
N PHE A 4 13.86 -0.16 26.38
CA PHE A 4 14.06 1.14 27.01
C PHE A 4 14.16 0.91 28.53
N GLU A 5 15.30 1.25 29.13
CA GLU A 5 15.55 1.02 30.54
C GLU A 5 16.22 2.26 31.15
N ALA A 6 15.76 2.67 32.30
CA ALA A 6 16.36 3.74 33.07
C ALA A 6 16.28 3.47 34.58
N THR A 7 17.31 3.91 35.30
CA THR A 7 17.34 3.84 36.76
C THR A 7 16.32 4.82 37.35
N THR A 8 15.57 4.36 38.31
CA THR A 8 14.59 5.16 39.05
C THR A 8 15.27 5.96 40.18
N GLN A 9 14.48 6.78 40.86
CA GLN A 9 14.97 7.70 41.89
C GLN A 9 15.71 7.02 43.06
N TYR A 10 15.24 5.84 43.51
CA TYR A 10 15.72 5.24 44.72
C TYR A 10 16.16 3.78 44.55
N ARG A 11 17.11 3.34 45.37
CA ARG A 11 17.47 1.94 45.61
C ARG A 11 17.92 1.14 44.39
N GLY A 12 18.37 1.82 43.31
CA GLY A 12 18.89 1.17 42.14
C GLY A 12 17.86 0.37 41.35
N TYR A 13 16.56 0.58 41.57
CA TYR A 13 15.55 0.02 40.69
C TYR A 13 15.69 0.57 39.28
N LYS A 14 15.23 -0.22 38.31
CA LYS A 14 15.13 0.26 36.92
C LYS A 14 13.70 0.04 36.43
N LEU A 15 13.17 1.04 35.72
CA LEU A 15 11.97 0.89 34.93
C LEU A 15 12.38 0.43 33.54
N ARG A 16 11.79 -0.66 33.04
CA ARG A 16 12.09 -1.25 31.74
C ARG A 16 10.83 -1.46 30.93
N LEU A 17 10.81 -0.92 29.71
CA LEU A 17 9.78 -1.15 28.71
C LEU A 17 10.42 -1.90 27.54
N ASP A 18 9.98 -3.13 27.33
CA ASP A 18 10.33 -3.93 26.15
C ASP A 18 9.20 -3.79 25.13
N VAL A 19 9.55 -3.47 23.87
CA VAL A 19 8.59 -3.30 22.76
C VAL A 19 9.10 -4.06 21.54
N ASP A 20 8.24 -4.87 20.93
CA ASP A 20 8.60 -5.73 19.82
C ASP A 20 7.55 -5.69 18.71
N GLU A 21 7.99 -5.56 17.45
CA GLU A 21 7.15 -5.76 16.30
C GLU A 21 7.05 -7.25 16.02
N THR A 22 5.88 -7.83 16.19
CA THR A 22 5.68 -9.30 16.15
C THR A 22 5.09 -9.79 14.84
N SER A 23 4.41 -8.93 14.08
CA SER A 23 3.92 -9.23 12.74
C SER A 23 3.67 -7.96 11.94
N THR A 24 3.66 -8.12 10.62
CA THR A 24 3.39 -7.07 9.63
C THR A 24 2.31 -7.52 8.66
N SER A 25 1.50 -6.57 8.19
CA SER A 25 0.47 -6.79 7.16
C SER A 25 0.56 -5.70 6.08
N PRO A 26 1.27 -5.94 4.99
CA PRO A 26 1.33 -4.98 3.87
C PRO A 26 -0.05 -4.65 3.28
N SER A 27 -0.98 -5.61 3.26
CA SER A 27 -2.33 -5.41 2.70
C SER A 27 -3.17 -4.40 3.49
N THR A 28 -3.06 -4.39 4.83
CA THR A 28 -3.77 -3.44 5.69
C THR A 28 -2.91 -2.22 6.04
N ASN A 29 -1.62 -2.22 5.66
CA ASN A 29 -0.63 -1.20 6.03
C ASN A 29 -0.45 -1.07 7.55
N GLU A 30 -0.35 -2.19 8.24
CA GLU A 30 -0.30 -2.24 9.70
C GLU A 30 0.77 -3.20 10.20
N SER A 31 1.26 -2.92 11.41
CA SER A 31 2.10 -3.84 12.19
C SER A 31 1.45 -4.14 13.54
N THR A 32 1.67 -5.35 14.03
CA THR A 32 1.32 -5.71 15.39
C THR A 32 2.54 -5.54 16.30
N VAL A 33 2.37 -4.77 17.37
CA VAL A 33 3.40 -4.49 18.36
C VAL A 33 2.98 -5.07 19.70
N THR A 34 3.87 -5.83 20.33
CA THR A 34 3.72 -6.27 21.72
C THR A 34 4.60 -5.43 22.62
N TRP A 35 4.15 -5.20 23.84
CA TRP A 35 4.92 -4.48 24.83
C TRP A 35 4.80 -5.14 26.21
N THR A 36 5.86 -5.02 27.00
CA THR A 36 5.88 -5.49 28.40
C THR A 36 6.63 -4.47 29.25
N LEU A 37 5.97 -4.04 30.33
CA LEU A 37 6.56 -3.17 31.34
C LEU A 37 7.03 -3.98 32.53
N TYR A 38 8.24 -3.71 32.99
CA TYR A 38 8.85 -4.31 34.17
C TYR A 38 9.35 -3.24 35.11
N ILE A 39 9.32 -3.57 36.38
CA ILE A 39 10.20 -2.98 37.40
C ILE A 39 11.31 -4.01 37.68
N VAL A 40 12.55 -3.61 37.51
CA VAL A 40 13.70 -4.45 37.85
C VAL A 40 14.12 -4.11 39.29
N ASN A 41 14.08 -5.08 40.20
CA ASN A 41 14.49 -4.86 41.58
C ASN A 41 15.95 -4.41 41.67
N GLY A 42 16.20 -3.39 42.43
CA GLY A 42 17.56 -2.97 42.79
C GLY A 42 18.10 -3.70 44.00
N ASN A 43 18.51 -2.93 45.00
CA ASN A 43 18.96 -3.45 46.28
C ASN A 43 17.82 -3.55 47.33
N ALA A 44 16.56 -3.41 46.90
CA ALA A 44 15.36 -3.55 47.72
C ALA A 44 14.23 -4.19 46.93
N ARG A 45 13.18 -4.57 47.60
CA ARG A 45 11.90 -5.08 47.09
C ARG A 45 10.77 -4.42 47.84
N PHE A 46 9.61 -4.23 47.23
CA PHE A 46 8.45 -3.61 47.90
C PHE A 46 7.16 -4.41 47.63
N ALA A 47 6.25 -4.31 48.56
CA ALA A 47 4.90 -4.86 48.48
C ALA A 47 3.92 -3.96 49.21
N ALA A 48 2.65 -4.07 48.90
CA ALA A 48 1.52 -3.45 49.60
C ALA A 48 1.68 -1.94 49.85
N ALA A 49 2.36 -1.23 48.94
CA ALA A 49 2.58 0.22 48.99
C ALA A 49 1.93 0.92 47.79
N PRO A 50 1.42 2.14 47.96
CA PRO A 50 0.89 2.91 46.82
C PRO A 50 1.90 3.04 45.69
N PHE A 51 1.54 2.56 44.54
CA PHE A 51 2.38 2.60 43.33
C PHE A 51 1.57 2.92 42.09
N THR A 52 2.14 3.72 41.22
CA THR A 52 1.52 4.08 39.96
C THR A 52 2.47 3.75 38.81
N TYR A 53 1.92 3.34 37.69
CA TYR A 53 2.68 3.25 36.42
C TYR A 53 1.81 3.51 35.22
N LYS A 54 2.45 3.99 34.16
CA LYS A 54 1.79 4.35 32.90
C LYS A 54 2.67 3.95 31.72
N VAL A 55 2.04 3.49 30.64
CA VAL A 55 2.69 3.24 29.35
C VAL A 55 1.95 4.01 28.25
N ILE A 56 2.71 4.72 27.42
CA ILE A 56 2.22 5.40 26.22
C ILE A 56 3.00 4.86 25.02
N ILE A 57 2.31 4.43 23.98
CA ILE A 57 2.89 3.98 22.73
C ILE A 57 2.16 4.67 21.59
N ASP A 58 2.92 5.30 20.70
CA ASP A 58 2.43 6.07 19.54
C ASP A 58 1.37 7.11 19.96
N GLY A 59 1.68 7.87 21.02
CA GLY A 59 0.81 8.91 21.57
C GLY A 59 -0.42 8.40 22.36
N SER A 60 -0.68 7.09 22.36
CA SER A 60 -1.86 6.51 23.02
C SER A 60 -1.50 5.80 24.30
N GLN A 61 -2.29 6.06 25.36
CA GLN A 61 -2.14 5.43 26.65
C GLN A 61 -2.56 3.95 26.59
N ARG A 62 -1.65 3.03 26.94
CA ARG A 62 -1.87 1.57 26.94
C ARG A 62 -2.26 1.03 28.28
N VAL A 63 -1.69 1.59 29.33
CA VAL A 63 -2.04 1.28 30.70
C VAL A 63 -1.84 2.52 31.56
N ASN A 64 -2.67 2.66 32.59
CA ASN A 64 -2.52 3.63 33.67
C ASN A 64 -3.00 2.94 34.95
N TYR A 65 -2.07 2.55 35.79
CA TYR A 65 -2.34 1.86 37.02
C TYR A 65 -2.08 2.75 38.24
N SER A 66 -2.97 2.67 39.22
CA SER A 66 -2.79 3.29 40.52
C SER A 66 -3.36 2.35 41.59
N GLY A 67 -2.53 1.91 42.52
CA GLY A 67 -2.96 0.99 43.55
C GLY A 67 -1.82 0.53 44.45
N SER A 68 -2.11 -0.38 45.38
CA SER A 68 -1.14 -0.96 46.31
C SER A 68 -0.93 -2.48 46.12
N GLY A 69 -1.41 -3.02 44.97
CA GLY A 69 -1.36 -4.45 44.68
C GLY A 69 -0.05 -4.95 44.04
N VAL A 70 0.93 -4.06 43.80
CA VAL A 70 2.21 -4.46 43.22
C VAL A 70 3.07 -5.07 44.36
N ASP A 71 3.54 -6.30 44.12
CA ASP A 71 4.43 -7.02 45.02
C ASP A 71 5.64 -7.54 44.22
N THR A 72 6.82 -6.98 44.47
CA THR A 72 8.07 -7.35 43.81
C THR A 72 8.90 -8.34 44.62
N THR A 73 8.35 -8.88 45.74
CA THR A 73 9.06 -9.84 46.59
C THR A 73 9.11 -11.25 46.00
N ASP A 74 8.30 -11.50 44.98
CA ASP A 74 8.24 -12.75 44.20
C ASP A 74 9.51 -13.01 43.35
N VAL A 75 10.30 -11.96 43.06
CA VAL A 75 11.54 -12.08 42.29
C VAL A 75 12.75 -11.56 43.08
N GLY A 76 13.94 -12.03 42.70
CA GLY A 76 15.20 -11.67 43.34
C GLY A 76 15.65 -10.22 43.05
N TYR A 77 16.76 -9.81 43.69
CA TYR A 77 17.46 -8.56 43.32
C TYR A 77 17.99 -8.64 41.91
N ASN A 78 17.98 -7.50 41.21
CA ASN A 78 18.35 -7.38 39.80
C ASN A 78 17.52 -8.25 38.85
N GLN A 79 16.36 -8.72 39.29
CA GLN A 79 15.42 -9.50 38.50
C GLN A 79 14.19 -8.66 38.10
N PRO A 80 13.67 -8.84 36.88
CA PRO A 80 12.49 -8.13 36.41
C PRO A 80 11.21 -8.72 37.02
N HIS A 81 10.41 -7.90 37.67
CA HIS A 81 9.02 -8.16 37.98
C HIS A 81 8.12 -7.55 36.93
N LYS A 82 7.26 -8.34 36.30
CA LYS A 82 6.34 -7.88 35.24
C LYS A 82 5.19 -7.07 35.83
N LEU A 83 5.04 -5.83 35.40
CA LEU A 83 3.94 -4.97 35.84
C LEU A 83 2.72 -5.10 34.93
N ALA A 84 2.95 -5.05 33.61
CA ALA A 84 1.88 -5.10 32.63
C ALA A 84 2.42 -5.52 31.25
N SER A 85 1.53 -5.96 30.38
CA SER A 85 1.84 -6.22 28.97
C SER A 85 0.59 -6.07 28.11
N GLY A 86 0.78 -5.93 26.82
CA GLY A 86 -0.31 -5.88 25.87
C GLY A 86 0.16 -5.98 24.43
N THR A 87 -0.82 -6.02 23.54
CA THR A 87 -0.63 -6.05 22.09
C THR A 87 -1.42 -4.91 21.47
N TYR A 88 -0.88 -4.32 20.42
CA TYR A 88 -1.49 -3.20 19.74
C TYR A 88 -1.19 -3.21 18.24
N THR A 89 -2.20 -2.93 17.42
CA THR A 89 -2.05 -2.76 15.99
C THR A 89 -1.78 -1.29 15.67
N ILE A 90 -0.78 -1.03 14.85
CA ILE A 90 -0.30 0.31 14.49
C ILE A 90 -0.33 0.46 12.97
N GLY A 91 -1.06 1.47 12.49
CA GLY A 91 -1.06 1.86 11.09
C GLY A 91 0.23 2.57 10.69
N HIS A 92 0.75 2.24 9.52
CA HIS A 92 1.90 2.90 8.92
C HIS A 92 1.52 4.13 8.08
N ASN A 93 2.50 4.93 7.72
CA ASN A 93 2.36 5.99 6.73
C ASN A 93 2.02 5.39 5.35
N ASN A 94 1.58 6.23 4.41
CA ASN A 94 1.20 5.77 3.07
C ASN A 94 2.35 5.09 2.30
N ASP A 95 3.58 5.46 2.59
CA ASP A 95 4.79 4.85 2.02
C ASP A 95 5.22 3.53 2.72
N GLY A 96 4.44 3.08 3.69
CA GLY A 96 4.72 1.89 4.50
C GLY A 96 5.72 2.10 5.63
N SER A 97 6.29 3.28 5.78
CA SER A 97 7.20 3.61 6.89
C SER A 97 6.45 3.91 8.17
N LYS A 98 7.05 3.63 9.32
CA LYS A 98 6.53 4.06 10.61
C LYS A 98 7.62 4.07 11.67
N THR A 99 7.65 5.16 12.44
CA THR A 99 8.40 5.25 13.70
C THR A 99 7.44 5.61 14.80
N ILE A 100 7.47 4.87 15.88
CA ILE A 100 6.59 5.06 17.05
C ILE A 100 7.38 5.56 18.23
N SER A 101 6.77 6.43 19.03
CA SER A 101 7.29 6.84 20.33
C SER A 101 6.82 5.84 21.40
N CYS A 102 7.71 5.45 22.28
CA CYS A 102 7.44 4.55 23.40
C CYS A 102 7.90 5.22 24.70
N SER A 103 7.04 5.26 25.70
CA SER A 103 7.40 5.80 27.00
C SER A 103 6.68 5.08 28.13
N ALA A 104 7.36 4.98 29.25
CA ALA A 104 6.79 4.50 30.49
C ALA A 104 7.23 5.37 31.65
N SER A 105 6.36 5.46 32.66
CA SER A 105 6.64 6.15 33.91
C SER A 105 6.13 5.35 35.12
N CYS A 106 6.76 5.55 36.26
CA CYS A 106 6.29 5.00 37.55
C CYS A 106 6.52 5.99 38.68
N SER A 107 5.78 5.81 39.77
CA SER A 107 5.98 6.57 41.01
C SER A 107 5.46 5.80 42.21
N GLY A 108 6.16 5.93 43.36
CA GLY A 108 5.72 5.36 44.64
C GLY A 108 6.48 4.12 45.08
N GLY A 109 5.79 3.16 45.71
CA GLY A 109 6.37 1.95 46.29
C GLY A 109 6.83 2.11 47.77
N GLY A 110 6.46 3.20 48.42
CA GLY A 110 6.80 3.47 49.83
C GLY A 110 8.31 3.66 50.07
N GLY A 111 8.76 3.49 51.31
CA GLY A 111 10.16 3.66 51.72
C GLY A 111 11.16 2.66 51.12
N TYR A 112 10.67 1.55 50.60
CA TYR A 112 11.46 0.49 49.94
C TYR A 112 11.28 0.47 48.41
N GLY A 113 10.42 1.32 47.88
CA GLY A 113 10.11 1.33 46.47
C GLY A 113 11.02 2.19 45.61
N PRO A 114 10.77 2.21 44.30
CA PRO A 114 11.62 2.89 43.30
C PRO A 114 11.55 4.42 43.33
N GLY A 115 10.51 5.01 43.94
CA GLY A 115 10.22 6.43 43.77
C GLY A 115 9.73 6.71 42.34
N THR A 116 10.20 7.81 41.77
CA THR A 116 9.87 8.18 40.36
C THR A 116 10.85 7.57 39.37
N GLY A 117 10.35 7.18 38.22
CA GLY A 117 11.15 6.68 37.10
C GLY A 117 10.46 6.92 35.76
N ASN A 118 11.27 7.17 34.73
CA ASN A 118 10.82 7.29 33.36
C ASN A 118 11.80 6.60 32.42
N CYS A 119 11.30 5.89 31.44
CA CYS A 119 12.09 5.37 30.32
C CYS A 119 11.30 5.50 29.02
N GLY A 120 12.03 5.50 27.91
CA GLY A 120 11.40 5.57 26.59
C GLY A 120 12.36 5.96 25.48
N GLY A 121 11.84 5.98 24.28
CA GLY A 121 12.55 6.29 23.05
C GLY A 121 11.69 6.03 21.84
N ASN A 122 12.28 6.00 20.65
CA ASN A 122 11.60 5.70 19.42
C ASN A 122 11.96 4.29 18.94
N LEU A 123 10.98 3.61 18.37
CA LEU A 123 11.14 2.35 17.65
C LEU A 123 10.72 2.56 16.20
N THR A 124 11.65 2.36 15.27
CA THR A 124 11.32 2.30 13.83
C THR A 124 10.86 0.90 13.51
N LEU A 125 9.65 0.78 13.00
CA LEU A 125 9.06 -0.47 12.55
C LEU A 125 9.58 -0.84 11.17
N THR A 126 9.39 -2.09 10.78
CA THR A 126 9.70 -2.57 9.44
C THR A 126 8.92 -1.77 8.40
N THR A 127 9.61 -1.21 7.41
CA THR A 127 8.93 -0.53 6.30
C THR A 127 8.18 -1.57 5.47
N LEU A 128 6.88 -1.38 5.31
CA LEU A 128 6.02 -2.27 4.53
C LEU A 128 6.15 -1.96 3.05
N ASN A 129 6.40 -2.98 2.25
CA ASN A 129 6.41 -2.84 0.80
C ASN A 129 4.97 -2.68 0.30
N ARG A 130 4.69 -1.59 -0.43
CA ARG A 130 3.36 -1.29 -0.93
C ARG A 130 3.34 -1.19 -2.45
N ALA A 131 2.51 -2.01 -3.07
CA ALA A 131 2.22 -1.87 -4.49
C ALA A 131 1.52 -0.53 -4.75
N ALA A 132 1.74 0.05 -5.94
CA ALA A 132 1.04 1.25 -6.36
C ALA A 132 -0.48 1.04 -6.36
N ASN A 133 -1.23 2.11 -6.10
CA ASN A 133 -2.67 2.12 -6.24
C ASN A 133 -3.06 2.91 -7.50
N ILE A 134 -3.95 2.35 -8.33
CA ILE A 134 -4.49 3.05 -9.50
C ILE A 134 -5.64 3.96 -9.05
N ASP A 135 -5.60 5.23 -9.44
CA ASP A 135 -6.52 6.25 -8.96
C ASP A 135 -7.50 6.71 -10.04
N SER A 136 -7.06 6.72 -11.31
CA SER A 136 -7.87 7.18 -12.43
C SER A 136 -7.45 6.54 -13.75
N PHE A 137 -8.42 6.43 -14.65
CA PHE A 137 -8.23 6.05 -16.04
C PHE A 137 -9.11 6.94 -16.92
N SER A 138 -8.50 7.75 -17.77
CA SER A 138 -9.17 8.66 -18.69
C SER A 138 -8.74 8.43 -20.13
N GLY A 139 -9.61 8.80 -21.06
CA GLY A 139 -9.51 8.56 -22.50
C GLY A 139 -10.73 7.80 -22.96
N ASN A 140 -11.40 8.29 -24.02
CA ASN A 140 -12.72 7.78 -24.43
C ASN A 140 -12.70 7.07 -25.77
N ASP A 141 -11.56 6.99 -26.44
CA ASP A 141 -11.44 6.43 -27.78
C ASP A 141 -10.13 5.64 -27.87
N ILE A 142 -10.19 4.43 -28.44
CA ILE A 142 -9.02 3.55 -28.56
C ILE A 142 -7.92 4.09 -29.49
N ASP A 143 -8.24 5.04 -30.34
CA ASP A 143 -7.30 5.68 -31.27
C ASP A 143 -6.69 6.97 -30.72
N THR A 144 -7.14 7.42 -29.56
CA THR A 144 -6.62 8.61 -28.87
C THR A 144 -5.74 8.27 -27.69
N ASP A 145 -5.27 9.31 -27.01
CA ASP A 145 -4.40 9.17 -25.86
C ASP A 145 -5.21 8.82 -24.60
N PHE A 146 -4.63 7.94 -23.81
CA PHE A 146 -5.08 7.62 -22.46
C PHE A 146 -4.18 8.28 -21.44
N SER A 147 -4.72 8.50 -20.24
CA SER A 147 -3.95 8.91 -19.07
C SER A 147 -4.40 8.10 -17.86
N ILE A 148 -3.44 7.49 -17.19
CA ILE A 148 -3.67 6.65 -16.02
C ILE A 148 -2.98 7.31 -14.81
N GLY A 149 -3.79 7.78 -13.87
CA GLY A 149 -3.31 8.28 -12.59
C GLY A 149 -3.13 7.15 -11.59
N TYR A 150 -2.02 7.15 -10.88
CA TYR A 150 -1.76 6.21 -9.81
C TYR A 150 -0.87 6.81 -8.73
N THR A 151 -1.02 6.33 -7.51
CA THR A 151 -0.15 6.68 -6.39
C THR A 151 0.93 5.63 -6.24
N LYS A 152 2.19 6.06 -6.26
CA LYS A 152 3.36 5.23 -5.98
C LYS A 152 3.92 5.57 -4.61
N TYR A 153 4.44 4.56 -3.92
CA TYR A 153 4.98 4.70 -2.57
C TYR A 153 6.52 4.71 -2.53
N VAL A 154 7.18 4.18 -3.57
CA VAL A 154 8.64 4.10 -3.68
C VAL A 154 9.08 4.55 -5.07
N ASN A 155 9.88 5.60 -5.16
CA ASN A 155 10.25 6.19 -6.46
C ASN A 155 11.20 5.32 -7.28
N GLU A 156 12.03 4.53 -6.62
CA GLU A 156 13.07 3.69 -7.23
C GLU A 156 12.52 2.39 -7.84
N TRP A 157 11.24 2.07 -7.59
CA TRP A 157 10.61 0.88 -8.12
C TRP A 157 10.12 1.08 -9.55
N THR A 158 9.98 -0.02 -10.28
CA THR A 158 9.45 -0.02 -11.64
C THR A 158 7.96 -0.32 -11.61
N TYR A 159 7.21 0.47 -12.36
CA TYR A 159 5.77 0.36 -12.50
C TYR A 159 5.43 -0.01 -13.92
N TYR A 160 4.65 -1.08 -14.10
CA TYR A 160 4.15 -1.50 -15.41
C TYR A 160 2.66 -1.23 -15.49
N LEU A 161 2.25 -0.52 -16.51
CA LEU A 161 0.85 -0.45 -16.92
C LEU A 161 0.52 -1.71 -17.71
N THR A 162 -0.50 -2.45 -17.27
CA THR A 162 -1.08 -3.56 -18.02
C THR A 162 -2.48 -3.17 -18.45
N MET A 163 -2.70 -3.15 -19.76
CA MET A 163 -3.99 -2.89 -20.39
C MET A 163 -4.60 -4.21 -20.82
N MET A 164 -5.91 -4.38 -20.59
CA MET A 164 -6.60 -5.67 -20.83
C MET A 164 -8.01 -5.42 -21.37
N MET A 165 -8.55 -6.43 -22.06
CA MET A 165 -9.98 -6.52 -22.35
C MET A 165 -10.79 -6.87 -21.11
N SER A 166 -12.12 -6.82 -21.21
CA SER A 166 -13.03 -7.21 -20.12
C SER A 166 -12.90 -8.67 -19.69
N ASP A 167 -12.47 -9.54 -20.58
CA ASP A 167 -12.22 -10.99 -20.36
C ASP A 167 -10.78 -11.28 -19.88
N ASP A 168 -10.02 -10.24 -19.48
CA ASP A 168 -8.63 -10.29 -19.05
C ASP A 168 -7.60 -10.64 -20.15
N THR A 169 -8.00 -10.63 -21.42
CA THR A 169 -7.04 -10.71 -22.53
C THR A 169 -6.10 -9.51 -22.49
N GLU A 170 -4.80 -9.76 -22.32
CA GLU A 170 -3.78 -8.71 -22.29
C GLU A 170 -3.66 -8.03 -23.65
N LEU A 171 -3.76 -6.71 -23.66
CA LEU A 171 -3.61 -5.85 -24.83
C LEU A 171 -2.19 -5.30 -24.96
N ASP A 172 -1.64 -4.85 -23.83
CA ASP A 172 -0.28 -4.31 -23.76
C ASP A 172 0.21 -4.30 -22.31
N LYS A 173 1.53 -4.41 -22.17
CA LYS A 173 2.21 -4.23 -20.89
C LYS A 173 3.47 -3.40 -21.10
N THR A 174 3.54 -2.25 -20.50
CA THR A 174 4.64 -1.29 -20.71
C THR A 174 5.09 -0.62 -19.43
N VAL A 175 6.33 -0.15 -19.39
CA VAL A 175 6.85 0.65 -18.26
C VAL A 175 6.12 1.98 -18.21
N TYR A 176 5.54 2.30 -17.06
CA TYR A 176 4.74 3.50 -16.85
C TYR A 176 5.11 4.16 -15.51
N ASN A 177 6.32 4.71 -15.45
CA ASN A 177 6.88 5.25 -14.20
C ASN A 177 6.37 6.66 -13.83
N THR A 178 5.61 7.31 -14.71
CA THR A 178 5.08 8.66 -14.48
C THR A 178 3.56 8.62 -14.46
N SER A 179 2.97 8.83 -13.29
CA SER A 179 1.52 8.93 -13.12
C SER A 179 0.94 10.06 -13.96
N GLY A 180 -0.14 9.78 -14.68
CA GLY A 180 -0.79 10.75 -15.56
C GLY A 180 -0.06 11.01 -16.89
N ALA A 181 1.01 10.28 -17.21
CA ALA A 181 1.66 10.37 -18.51
C ALA A 181 0.71 9.90 -19.63
N VAL A 182 0.95 10.45 -20.81
CA VAL A 182 0.21 10.04 -22.01
C VAL A 182 0.61 8.62 -22.40
N TYR A 183 -0.41 7.78 -22.61
CA TYR A 183 -0.26 6.43 -23.11
C TYR A 183 -1.15 6.22 -24.34
N ARG A 184 -0.61 5.57 -25.35
CA ARG A 184 -1.36 5.24 -26.58
C ARG A 184 -1.30 3.73 -26.82
N LEU A 185 -2.46 3.12 -27.08
CA LEU A 185 -2.53 1.70 -27.42
C LEU A 185 -1.69 1.42 -28.68
N PRO A 186 -0.81 0.40 -28.66
CA PRO A 186 -0.13 -0.07 -29.86
C PRO A 186 -1.12 -0.59 -30.90
N ASP A 187 -0.75 -0.53 -32.18
CA ASP A 187 -1.62 -1.02 -33.26
C ASP A 187 -1.96 -2.51 -33.09
N ALA A 188 -1.02 -3.33 -32.61
CA ALA A 188 -1.29 -4.74 -32.31
C ALA A 188 -2.39 -4.92 -31.26
N ALA A 189 -2.43 -4.09 -30.23
CA ALA A 189 -3.49 -4.11 -29.21
C ALA A 189 -4.85 -3.70 -29.82
N LYS A 190 -4.87 -2.70 -30.68
CA LYS A 190 -6.07 -2.28 -31.41
C LYS A 190 -6.60 -3.38 -32.33
N ASP A 191 -5.71 -4.10 -33.00
CA ASP A 191 -6.10 -5.25 -33.85
C ASP A 191 -6.78 -6.35 -33.02
N ILE A 192 -6.29 -6.63 -31.80
CA ILE A 192 -6.95 -7.57 -30.87
C ILE A 192 -8.37 -7.07 -30.55
N ILE A 193 -8.51 -5.79 -30.20
CA ILE A 193 -9.83 -5.19 -29.89
C ILE A 193 -10.76 -5.31 -31.07
N TYR A 194 -10.35 -4.89 -32.28
CA TYR A 194 -11.19 -4.93 -33.48
C TYR A 194 -11.66 -6.34 -33.82
N ASN A 195 -10.82 -7.36 -33.60
CA ASN A 195 -11.16 -8.74 -33.85
C ASN A 195 -12.14 -9.31 -32.81
N ALA A 196 -12.05 -8.87 -31.56
CA ALA A 196 -12.84 -9.40 -30.45
C ALA A 196 -14.26 -8.80 -30.42
N VAL A 197 -14.39 -7.49 -30.67
CA VAL A 197 -15.68 -6.78 -30.46
C VAL A 197 -16.67 -6.85 -31.63
N GLY A 198 -16.28 -7.51 -32.72
CA GLY A 198 -17.21 -7.69 -33.88
C GLY A 198 -17.72 -6.33 -34.42
N ASN A 199 -19.02 -6.08 -34.28
CA ASN A 199 -19.67 -4.86 -34.79
C ASN A 199 -19.93 -3.80 -33.70
N ASP A 200 -19.51 -4.03 -32.47
CA ASP A 200 -19.74 -3.08 -31.40
C ASP A 200 -18.92 -1.80 -31.57
N ASP A 201 -19.52 -0.65 -31.29
CA ASP A 201 -18.89 0.67 -31.38
C ASP A 201 -18.18 1.06 -30.08
N THR A 202 -18.22 0.20 -29.06
CA THR A 202 -17.61 0.44 -27.74
C THR A 202 -16.96 -0.81 -27.21
N VAL A 203 -16.00 -0.62 -26.32
CA VAL A 203 -15.30 -1.68 -25.61
C VAL A 203 -14.94 -1.23 -24.19
N ASN A 204 -15.06 -2.14 -23.24
CA ASN A 204 -14.53 -1.93 -21.91
C ASN A 204 -13.05 -2.33 -21.89
N ILE A 205 -12.19 -1.38 -21.55
CA ILE A 205 -10.76 -1.59 -21.36
C ILE A 205 -10.46 -1.49 -19.87
N LYS A 206 -9.73 -2.47 -19.37
CA LYS A 206 -9.24 -2.52 -18.00
C LYS A 206 -7.77 -2.05 -17.96
N ALA A 207 -7.42 -1.37 -16.90
CA ALA A 207 -6.04 -0.97 -16.61
C ALA A 207 -5.68 -1.35 -15.17
N LYS A 208 -4.45 -1.84 -14.95
CA LYS A 208 -3.84 -2.02 -13.64
C LYS A 208 -2.38 -1.63 -13.67
N ILE A 209 -1.85 -1.30 -12.49
CA ILE A 209 -0.42 -1.04 -12.28
C ILE A 209 0.19 -2.21 -11.52
N GLU A 210 1.19 -2.83 -12.11
CA GLU A 210 2.03 -3.81 -11.43
C GLU A 210 3.30 -3.13 -10.92
N THR A 211 3.68 -3.42 -9.68
CA THR A 211 4.82 -2.82 -8.99
C THR A 211 5.94 -3.85 -8.82
N TYR A 212 7.15 -3.48 -9.21
CA TYR A 212 8.34 -4.32 -9.13
C TYR A 212 9.48 -3.64 -8.39
N ASN A 213 10.16 -4.39 -7.53
CA ASN A 213 11.46 -4.04 -6.96
C ASN A 213 12.53 -4.87 -7.68
N GLY A 214 13.24 -4.26 -8.62
CA GLY A 214 14.07 -5.01 -9.57
C GLY A 214 13.22 -5.99 -10.37
N GLU A 215 13.54 -7.27 -10.32
CA GLU A 215 12.80 -8.34 -11.00
C GLU A 215 11.66 -8.94 -10.15
N THR A 216 11.57 -8.58 -8.87
CA THR A 216 10.59 -9.15 -7.96
C THR A 216 9.29 -8.35 -8.00
N LYS A 217 8.18 -9.03 -8.35
CA LYS A 217 6.85 -8.42 -8.26
C LYS A 217 6.47 -8.22 -6.78
N VAL A 218 6.27 -6.97 -6.39
CA VAL A 218 5.82 -6.58 -5.04
C VAL A 218 4.32 -6.77 -4.90
N GLY A 219 3.58 -6.44 -5.97
CA GLY A 219 2.13 -6.56 -6.01
C GLY A 219 1.54 -5.81 -7.20
N GLU A 220 0.23 -5.68 -7.20
CA GLU A 220 -0.50 -4.94 -8.23
C GLU A 220 -1.65 -4.14 -7.61
N SER A 221 -2.09 -3.10 -8.32
CA SER A 221 -3.27 -2.31 -7.96
C SER A 221 -4.56 -3.12 -8.15
N THR A 222 -5.67 -2.60 -7.64
CA THR A 222 -6.99 -2.94 -8.16
C THR A 222 -7.05 -2.62 -9.65
N THR A 223 -8.00 -3.25 -10.36
CA THR A 223 -8.25 -2.96 -11.77
C THR A 223 -9.29 -1.86 -11.88
N ILE A 224 -9.06 -0.87 -12.76
CA ILE A 224 -10.03 0.15 -13.13
C ILE A 224 -10.48 -0.09 -14.57
N THR A 225 -11.76 0.14 -14.85
CA THR A 225 -12.37 -0.08 -16.17
C THR A 225 -12.82 1.24 -16.75
N ASN A 226 -12.59 1.43 -18.05
CA ASN A 226 -13.08 2.57 -18.82
C ASN A 226 -13.80 2.09 -20.08
N LEU A 227 -14.93 2.71 -20.38
CA LEU A 227 -15.68 2.47 -21.60
C LEU A 227 -15.09 3.35 -22.72
N CYS A 228 -14.58 2.71 -23.76
CA CYS A 228 -13.95 3.38 -24.89
C CYS A 228 -14.76 3.20 -26.15
N THR A 229 -14.82 4.23 -26.97
CA THR A 229 -15.39 4.17 -28.32
C THR A 229 -14.40 3.54 -29.28
N ILE A 230 -14.95 2.90 -30.32
CA ILE A 230 -14.19 2.31 -31.43
C ILE A 230 -14.54 3.08 -32.69
N ASN A 231 -13.60 3.87 -33.14
CA ASN A 231 -13.82 4.67 -34.35
C ASN A 231 -13.46 3.85 -35.60
N ARG A 232 -14.48 3.29 -36.24
CA ARG A 232 -14.34 2.49 -37.47
C ARG A 232 -14.77 3.22 -38.70
N ASN A 233 -14.91 4.54 -38.61
CA ASN A 233 -15.58 5.29 -39.63
C ASN A 233 -14.62 5.62 -40.78
N MET A 234 -15.07 5.36 -41.99
CA MET A 234 -14.55 5.98 -43.18
C MET A 234 -15.54 7.02 -43.70
N TRP A 235 -15.04 8.06 -44.30
CA TRP A 235 -15.87 9.03 -45.00
C TRP A 235 -16.00 8.64 -46.48
N VAL A 236 -17.22 8.55 -46.95
CA VAL A 236 -17.52 8.23 -48.35
C VAL A 236 -18.28 9.38 -48.97
N ASN A 237 -17.81 9.85 -50.11
CA ASN A 237 -18.54 10.85 -50.85
C ASN A 237 -19.66 10.19 -51.65
N VAL A 238 -20.90 10.51 -51.30
CA VAL A 238 -22.10 10.02 -51.97
C VAL A 238 -22.82 11.21 -52.57
N ASN A 239 -22.75 11.35 -53.90
CA ASN A 239 -23.37 12.44 -54.66
C ASN A 239 -22.92 13.83 -54.21
N GLY A 240 -21.62 14.02 -53.97
CA GLY A 240 -21.06 15.30 -53.55
C GLY A 240 -21.13 15.58 -52.05
N VAL A 241 -21.78 14.73 -51.27
CA VAL A 241 -21.91 14.86 -49.82
C VAL A 241 -21.05 13.79 -49.13
N TRP A 242 -20.15 14.24 -48.24
CA TRP A 242 -19.37 13.33 -47.41
C TRP A 242 -20.26 12.72 -46.34
N LYS A 243 -20.37 11.41 -46.36
CA LYS A 243 -21.12 10.63 -45.38
C LYS A 243 -20.20 9.69 -44.63
N ARG A 244 -20.47 9.54 -43.36
CA ARG A 244 -19.80 8.58 -42.51
C ARG A 244 -20.30 7.16 -42.83
N GLY A 245 -19.39 6.22 -43.02
CA GLY A 245 -19.70 4.82 -43.33
C GLY A 245 -18.86 3.88 -42.47
N ILE A 246 -19.40 2.68 -42.23
CA ILE A 246 -18.65 1.58 -41.62
C ILE A 246 -18.20 0.68 -42.79
N PRO A 247 -16.89 0.43 -42.97
CA PRO A 247 -16.41 -0.46 -44.01
C PRO A 247 -16.74 -1.93 -43.67
N TYR A 248 -17.28 -2.63 -44.66
CA TYR A 248 -17.48 -4.08 -44.55
C TYR A 248 -16.68 -4.80 -45.63
N VAL A 249 -16.14 -5.95 -45.32
CA VAL A 249 -15.47 -6.87 -46.21
C VAL A 249 -16.14 -8.23 -46.19
N ASN A 250 -16.38 -8.84 -47.35
CA ASN A 250 -16.91 -10.20 -47.43
C ASN A 250 -15.74 -11.18 -47.37
N VAL A 251 -15.75 -12.02 -46.36
CA VAL A 251 -14.76 -13.11 -46.16
C VAL A 251 -15.51 -14.42 -46.18
N ASN A 252 -15.32 -15.20 -47.23
CA ASN A 252 -15.97 -16.51 -47.39
C ASN A 252 -17.51 -16.47 -47.27
N GLY A 253 -18.12 -15.46 -47.86
CA GLY A 253 -19.59 -15.30 -47.85
C GLY A 253 -20.14 -14.59 -46.65
N VAL A 254 -19.33 -14.26 -45.62
CA VAL A 254 -19.74 -13.55 -44.42
C VAL A 254 -19.21 -12.13 -44.44
N TRP A 255 -20.10 -11.13 -44.30
CA TRP A 255 -19.75 -9.72 -44.18
C TRP A 255 -19.20 -9.45 -42.78
N LYS A 256 -17.96 -8.95 -42.74
CA LYS A 256 -17.25 -8.55 -41.53
C LYS A 256 -16.92 -7.07 -41.59
N VAL A 257 -16.97 -6.40 -40.46
CA VAL A 257 -16.46 -5.01 -40.32
C VAL A 257 -14.98 -5.02 -40.62
N GLY A 258 -14.58 -4.19 -41.60
CA GLY A 258 -13.19 -4.02 -42.00
C GLY A 258 -12.57 -2.77 -41.38
N VAL A 259 -11.26 -2.77 -41.20
CA VAL A 259 -10.50 -1.56 -40.92
C VAL A 259 -9.89 -1.08 -42.24
N PRO A 260 -10.20 0.13 -42.71
CA PRO A 260 -9.65 0.62 -43.97
C PRO A 260 -8.16 0.93 -43.80
N TYR A 261 -7.36 0.46 -44.77
CA TYR A 261 -5.94 0.82 -44.90
C TYR A 261 -5.71 1.53 -46.24
N THR A 262 -4.82 2.50 -46.22
CA THR A 262 -4.34 3.15 -47.46
C THR A 262 -2.82 2.93 -47.55
N LYS A 263 -2.32 2.82 -48.82
CA LYS A 263 -0.90 2.66 -49.06
C LYS A 263 -0.28 4.02 -49.33
N ILE A 264 0.57 4.52 -48.46
CA ILE A 264 1.29 5.77 -48.58
C ILE A 264 2.78 5.48 -48.69
N ASN A 265 3.42 5.89 -49.80
CA ASN A 265 4.85 5.64 -50.06
C ASN A 265 5.26 4.15 -49.90
N GLY A 266 4.40 3.26 -50.40
CA GLY A 266 4.67 1.83 -50.34
C GLY A 266 4.33 1.11 -49.01
N VAL A 267 3.98 1.87 -47.97
CA VAL A 267 3.63 1.34 -46.64
C VAL A 267 2.12 1.41 -46.44
N TRP A 268 1.53 0.28 -45.98
CA TRP A 268 0.12 0.26 -45.61
C TRP A 268 -0.06 1.00 -44.28
N LYS A 269 -0.91 2.01 -44.30
CA LYS A 269 -1.30 2.78 -43.11
C LYS A 269 -2.79 2.67 -42.91
N LYS A 270 -3.23 2.53 -41.68
CA LYS A 270 -4.64 2.58 -41.31
C LYS A 270 -5.20 3.93 -41.74
N ALA A 271 -6.30 3.93 -42.45
CA ALA A 271 -7.02 5.17 -42.80
C ALA A 271 -7.79 5.60 -41.54
N ILE A 272 -7.40 6.69 -40.95
CA ILE A 272 -8.02 7.32 -39.78
C ILE A 272 -9.15 8.24 -40.26
#